data_ad85af1db61a358da7944af1c3717af9
#
_entry.id   ad85af1db61a358da7944af1c3717af9
#
_cell.length_a   1.000
_cell.length_b   1.000
_cell.length_c   1.000
_cell.angle_alpha   90.00
_cell.angle_beta   90.00
_cell.angle_gamma   90.00
#
_symmetry.space_group_name_H-M   'P 1'
#
loop_
_entity.id
_entity.type
_entity.pdbx_description
1 polymer ?
#
loop_
_entity_poly.entity_id
_entity_poly.type
_entity_poly.pdbx_seq_one_letter_code
_entity_poly.pdbx_strand_id
1 'polypeptide(L)'
;MFIGVGRYELFIPASGSLKSKRAILRSITAVVAHKFNVSIAEVDHQNLWQRASLGVSCVSESIGQCRKVLQEVEKSIARSAADGAEIIDRDIEIVAMEDLL
;
A
#
# COMPACT_ATOMS: atom_id res chain seq x y z
N MET A 1 -8.26 20.83 -0.17
CA MET A 1 -7.78 19.57 0.40
C MET A 1 -7.64 18.56 -0.71
N PHE A 2 -6.54 17.84 -0.70
CA PHE A 2 -6.29 16.78 -1.67
C PHE A 2 -6.28 15.42 -0.99
N ILE A 3 -6.70 14.41 -1.74
CA ILE A 3 -6.72 13.03 -1.30
C ILE A 3 -5.81 12.24 -2.23
N GLY A 4 -4.79 11.61 -1.66
CA GLY A 4 -3.92 10.71 -2.40
C GLY A 4 -4.36 9.28 -2.19
N VAL A 5 -4.46 8.50 -3.26
CA VAL A 5 -4.73 7.07 -3.19
C VAL A 5 -3.68 6.32 -3.97
N GLY A 6 -3.19 5.24 -3.38
CA GLY A 6 -2.23 4.36 -4.00
C GLY A 6 -2.69 2.93 -3.93
N ARG A 7 -2.47 2.19 -5.00
CA ARG A 7 -2.70 0.75 -5.04
C ARG A 7 -1.40 0.08 -5.43
N TYR A 8 -0.94 -0.84 -4.62
CA TYR A 8 0.33 -1.55 -4.81
C TYR A 8 0.04 -3.04 -4.91
N GLU A 9 0.38 -3.62 -6.05
CA GLU A 9 0.23 -5.05 -6.30
C GLU A 9 1.50 -5.78 -5.85
N LEU A 10 1.32 -6.80 -5.02
CA LEU A 10 2.44 -7.59 -4.50
C LEU A 10 2.40 -9.01 -5.06
N PHE A 11 3.56 -9.54 -5.38
CA PHE A 11 3.81 -10.96 -5.59
C PHE A 11 4.58 -11.51 -4.39
N ILE A 12 4.11 -12.63 -3.84
CA ILE A 12 4.63 -13.23 -2.60
C ILE A 12 5.01 -14.68 -2.90
N PRO A 13 6.16 -14.93 -3.57
CA PRO A 13 6.50 -16.25 -4.08
C PRO A 13 6.69 -17.32 -3.00
N ALA A 14 7.14 -16.92 -1.81
CA ALA A 14 7.39 -17.84 -0.70
C ALA A 14 6.13 -18.21 0.10
N SER A 15 4.98 -17.58 -0.19
CA SER A 15 3.76 -17.86 0.56
C SER A 15 3.13 -19.19 0.11
N GLY A 16 3.02 -20.13 1.03
CA GLY A 16 2.40 -21.43 0.78
C GLY A 16 1.01 -21.58 1.41
N SER A 17 0.46 -20.51 1.99
CA SER A 17 -0.85 -20.53 2.64
C SER A 17 -1.37 -19.12 2.86
N LEU A 18 -2.68 -18.99 3.11
CA LEU A 18 -3.26 -17.69 3.52
C LEU A 18 -2.71 -17.22 4.86
N LYS A 19 -2.43 -18.13 5.77
CA LYS A 19 -1.84 -17.79 7.07
C LYS A 19 -0.46 -17.17 6.91
N SER A 20 0.38 -17.75 6.06
CA SER A 20 1.70 -17.23 5.75
C SER A 20 1.63 -15.86 5.10
N LYS A 21 0.74 -15.70 4.10
CA LYS A 21 0.52 -14.40 3.45
C LYS A 21 0.07 -13.33 4.44
N ARG A 22 -0.90 -13.65 5.31
CA ARG A 22 -1.40 -12.70 6.30
C ARG A 22 -0.33 -12.24 7.27
N ALA A 23 0.59 -13.13 7.66
CA ALA A 23 1.72 -12.78 8.52
C ALA A 23 2.66 -11.76 7.83
N ILE A 24 2.97 -11.99 6.55
CA ILE A 24 3.79 -11.09 5.75
C ILE A 24 3.10 -9.73 5.61
N LEU A 25 1.82 -9.71 5.24
CA LEU A 25 1.07 -8.46 5.06
C LEU A 25 0.91 -7.68 6.35
N ARG A 26 0.68 -8.37 7.47
CA ARG A 26 0.60 -7.71 8.79
C ARG A 26 1.87 -6.97 9.14
N SER A 27 3.01 -7.59 8.87
CA SER A 27 4.31 -6.96 9.08
C SER A 27 4.46 -5.69 8.23
N ILE A 28 4.13 -5.77 6.95
CA ILE A 28 4.21 -4.63 6.02
C ILE A 28 3.26 -3.51 6.45
N THR A 29 1.99 -3.83 6.69
CA THR A 29 0.98 -2.82 7.03
C THR A 29 1.24 -2.17 8.38
N ALA A 30 1.75 -2.92 9.35
CA ALA A 30 2.10 -2.37 10.66
C ALA A 30 3.22 -1.34 10.57
N VAL A 31 4.27 -1.61 9.79
CA VAL A 31 5.37 -0.66 9.58
C VAL A 31 4.87 0.61 8.93
N VAL A 32 4.06 0.49 7.88
CA VAL A 32 3.52 1.65 7.16
C VAL A 32 2.59 2.47 8.07
N ALA A 33 1.68 1.82 8.77
CA ALA A 33 0.73 2.50 9.66
C ALA A 33 1.43 3.21 10.82
N HIS A 34 2.53 2.64 11.32
CA HIS A 34 3.31 3.26 12.39
C HIS A 34 4.11 4.48 11.89
N LYS A 35 4.65 4.38 10.69
CA LYS A 35 5.59 5.37 10.15
C LYS A 35 4.91 6.54 9.46
N PHE A 36 3.74 6.34 8.88
CA PHE A 36 3.04 7.34 8.08
C PHE A 36 1.62 7.56 8.58
N ASN A 37 1.14 8.81 8.42
CA ASN A 37 -0.26 9.14 8.69
C ASN A 37 -1.10 8.79 7.45
N VAL A 38 -1.36 7.51 7.27
CA VAL A 38 -2.13 6.98 6.15
C VAL A 38 -3.07 5.89 6.63
N SER A 39 -4.10 5.63 5.84
CA SER A 39 -4.90 4.42 5.97
C SER A 39 -4.35 3.39 4.99
N ILE A 40 -4.15 2.15 5.44
CA ILE A 40 -3.64 1.06 4.60
C ILE A 40 -4.43 -0.22 4.87
N ALA A 41 -4.78 -0.94 3.80
CA ALA A 41 -5.51 -2.21 3.91
C ALA A 41 -5.24 -3.09 2.69
N GLU A 42 -5.41 -4.40 2.85
CA GLU A 42 -5.51 -5.31 1.71
C GLU A 42 -6.89 -5.10 1.07
N VAL A 43 -6.93 -4.82 -0.24
CA VAL A 43 -8.15 -4.42 -0.94
C VAL A 43 -8.58 -5.39 -2.03
N ASP A 44 -7.76 -6.37 -2.38
CA ASP A 44 -8.09 -7.40 -3.37
C ASP A 44 -7.20 -8.61 -3.20
N HIS A 45 -7.54 -9.71 -3.85
CA HIS A 45 -6.81 -10.98 -3.86
C HIS A 45 -6.72 -11.66 -2.50
N GLN A 46 -7.70 -11.42 -1.62
CA GLN A 46 -7.69 -11.94 -0.23
C GLN A 46 -7.55 -13.45 -0.17
N ASN A 47 -8.07 -14.18 -1.16
CA ASN A 47 -8.05 -15.65 -1.21
C ASN A 47 -6.88 -16.25 -1.97
N LEU A 48 -5.99 -15.41 -2.52
CA LEU A 48 -4.79 -15.87 -3.23
C LEU A 48 -3.59 -15.90 -2.28
N TRP A 49 -2.77 -16.96 -2.35
CA TRP A 49 -1.63 -17.11 -1.44
C TRP A 49 -0.44 -16.24 -1.82
N GLN A 50 -0.26 -16.01 -3.12
CA GLN A 50 0.94 -15.39 -3.67
C GLN A 50 0.70 -14.01 -4.27
N ARG A 51 -0.49 -13.47 -4.11
CA ARG A 51 -0.87 -12.15 -4.61
C ARG A 51 -1.58 -11.35 -3.52
N ALA A 52 -1.32 -10.05 -3.49
CA ALA A 52 -2.04 -9.13 -2.64
C ALA A 52 -2.10 -7.76 -3.29
N SER A 53 -3.20 -7.05 -3.08
CA SER A 53 -3.34 -5.64 -3.43
C SER A 53 -3.43 -4.84 -2.15
N LEU A 54 -2.51 -3.92 -1.93
CA LEU A 54 -2.55 -2.99 -0.81
C LEU A 54 -3.08 -1.64 -1.29
N GLY A 55 -4.13 -1.15 -0.65
CA GLY A 55 -4.66 0.18 -0.86
C GLY A 55 -4.19 1.11 0.24
N VAL A 56 -3.77 2.32 -0.14
CA VAL A 56 -3.29 3.36 0.77
C VAL A 56 -4.00 4.66 0.46
N SER A 57 -4.39 5.41 1.49
CA SER A 57 -4.93 6.75 1.29
C SER A 57 -4.32 7.74 2.27
N CYS A 58 -4.19 8.98 1.83
CA CYS A 58 -3.72 10.09 2.64
C CYS A 58 -4.46 11.37 2.26
N VAL A 59 -4.45 12.34 3.15
CA VAL A 59 -4.98 13.67 2.87
C VAL A 59 -3.88 14.70 3.11
N SER A 60 -3.90 15.80 2.33
CA SER A 60 -2.96 16.90 2.48
C SER A 60 -3.54 18.17 1.89
N GLU A 61 -2.92 19.30 2.23
CA GLU A 61 -3.23 20.59 1.64
C GLU A 61 -2.61 20.77 0.25
N SER A 62 -1.69 19.87 -0.17
CA SER A 62 -1.02 20.01 -1.47
C SER A 62 -0.90 18.67 -2.21
N ILE A 63 -0.94 18.74 -3.54
CA ILE A 63 -0.72 17.60 -4.42
C ILE A 63 0.68 17.03 -4.22
N GLY A 64 1.69 17.89 -4.14
CA GLY A 64 3.08 17.49 -3.96
C GLY A 64 3.30 16.69 -2.68
N GLN A 65 2.65 17.07 -1.59
CA GLN A 65 2.76 16.35 -0.32
C GLN A 65 2.08 14.98 -0.40
N CYS A 66 0.91 14.88 -1.01
CA CYS A 66 0.27 13.57 -1.25
C CYS A 66 1.18 12.65 -2.05
N ARG A 67 1.76 13.17 -3.14
CA ARG A 67 2.66 12.38 -3.99
C ARG A 67 3.89 11.92 -3.22
N LYS A 68 4.49 12.80 -2.44
CA LYS A 68 5.65 12.47 -1.62
C LYS A 68 5.34 11.37 -0.61
N VAL A 69 4.23 11.48 0.09
CA VAL A 69 3.81 10.46 1.07
C VAL A 69 3.63 9.10 0.39
N LEU A 70 2.93 9.05 -0.73
CA LEU A 70 2.69 7.79 -1.43
C LEU A 70 3.99 7.17 -1.97
N GLN A 71 4.93 7.99 -2.44
CA GLN A 71 6.25 7.51 -2.87
C GLN A 71 7.05 6.94 -1.70
N GLU A 72 7.03 7.58 -0.54
CA GLU A 72 7.71 7.09 0.66
C GLU A 72 7.06 5.83 1.21
N VAL A 73 5.74 5.73 1.14
CA VAL A 73 5.01 4.50 1.49
C VAL A 73 5.45 3.34 0.58
N GLU A 74 5.55 3.58 -0.73
CA GLU A 74 6.03 2.56 -1.68
C GLU A 74 7.42 2.05 -1.30
N LYS A 75 8.35 2.94 -0.98
CA LYS A 75 9.69 2.56 -0.54
C LYS A 75 9.66 1.73 0.76
N SER A 76 8.80 2.10 1.69
CA SER A 76 8.63 1.37 2.94
C SER A 76 8.06 -0.04 2.70
N ILE A 77 7.07 -0.17 1.81
CA ILE A 77 6.52 -1.47 1.42
C ILE A 77 7.62 -2.34 0.80
N ALA A 78 8.39 -1.79 -0.14
CA ALA A 78 9.47 -2.50 -0.81
C ALA A 78 10.53 -2.99 0.16
N ARG A 79 10.93 -2.17 1.14
CA ARG A 79 11.90 -2.55 2.15
C ARG A 79 11.38 -3.64 3.08
N SER A 80 10.14 -3.51 3.53
CA SER A 80 9.51 -4.49 4.44
C SER A 80 9.23 -5.81 3.75
N ALA A 81 9.08 -5.79 2.44
CA ALA A 81 8.76 -6.96 1.62
C ALA A 81 10.01 -7.68 1.07
N ALA A 82 11.21 -7.13 1.27
CA ALA A 82 12.44 -7.55 0.59
C ALA A 82 12.73 -9.05 0.66
N ASP A 83 12.35 -9.71 1.75
CA ASP A 83 12.65 -11.12 1.96
C ASP A 83 11.49 -12.06 1.56
N GLY A 84 10.33 -11.54 1.19
CA GLY A 84 9.18 -12.42 0.95
C GLY A 84 8.17 -11.94 -0.07
N ALA A 85 8.32 -10.72 -0.58
CA ALA A 85 7.38 -10.15 -1.55
C ALA A 85 8.06 -9.11 -2.41
N GLU A 86 7.44 -8.80 -3.56
CA GLU A 86 7.88 -7.70 -4.43
C GLU A 86 6.69 -6.93 -4.96
N ILE A 87 6.87 -5.64 -5.18
CA ILE A 87 5.86 -4.81 -5.83
C ILE A 87 5.97 -5.05 -7.34
N ILE A 88 4.91 -5.55 -7.95
CA ILE A 88 4.87 -5.86 -9.39
C ILE A 88 4.09 -4.83 -10.20
N ASP A 89 3.28 -4.01 -9.55
CA ASP A 89 2.55 -2.93 -10.20
C ASP A 89 2.12 -1.90 -9.17
N ARG A 90 1.86 -0.68 -9.63
CA ARG A 90 1.37 0.42 -8.79
C ARG A 90 0.45 1.32 -9.59
N ASP A 91 -0.51 1.93 -8.88
CA ASP A 91 -1.41 2.92 -9.44
C ASP A 91 -1.62 4.01 -8.39
N ILE A 92 -1.39 5.26 -8.76
CA ILE A 92 -1.47 6.41 -7.85
C ILE A 92 -2.33 7.48 -8.48
N GLU A 93 -3.32 7.96 -7.73
CA GLU A 93 -4.13 9.11 -8.09
C GLU A 93 -4.16 10.13 -6.96
N ILE A 94 -4.21 11.40 -7.32
CA ILE A 94 -4.39 12.49 -6.37
C ILE A 94 -5.58 13.30 -6.83
N VAL A 95 -6.56 13.44 -5.96
CA VAL A 95 -7.86 14.03 -6.27
C VAL A 95 -8.10 15.22 -5.36
N ALA A 96 -8.58 16.33 -5.93
CA ALA A 96 -9.06 17.44 -5.13
C ALA A 96 -10.44 17.07 -4.55
N MET A 97 -10.70 17.44 -3.31
CA MET A 97 -11.98 17.16 -2.67
C MET A 97 -13.15 17.70 -3.49
N GLU A 98 -12.99 18.87 -4.09
CA GLU A 98 -14.03 19.53 -4.90
C GLU A 98 -14.47 18.68 -6.08
N ASP A 99 -13.58 17.85 -6.62
CA ASP A 99 -13.84 16.99 -7.77
C ASP A 99 -14.59 15.71 -7.40
N LEU A 100 -14.74 15.41 -6.11
CA LEU A 100 -15.48 14.25 -5.62
C LEU A 100 -16.97 14.53 -5.43
N LEU A 101 -17.36 15.78 -5.46
CA LEU A 101 -18.72 16.22 -5.27
C LEU A 101 -19.35 16.59 -6.62
#